data_10fb6b3ca9a85db0beb6d5bb2c12a694
#
_entry.id   10fb6b3ca9a85db0beb6d5bb2c12a694
#
_cell.length_a   1.000
_cell.length_b   1.000
_cell.length_c   1.000
_cell.angle_alpha   90.00
_cell.angle_beta   90.00
_cell.angle_gamma   90.00
#
_symmetry.space_group_name_H-M   'P 1'
#
loop_
_entity.id
_entity.type
_entity.pdbx_description
1 polymer ?
#
loop_
_entity_poly.entity_id
_entity_poly.type
_entity_poly.pdbx_seq_one_letter_code
_entity_poly.pdbx_strand_id
1 'polypeptide(L)'
;MYKNMPMPKPFSAEIVYFCNMSIVRAKKSLGQHFLRDQNIARKITDSLLPVTRDILEIGPGMGVLTRHLFANPAFSVRAIDIDQESIDYLHQELPEYQDRILYGDFLKTDIRQYYQEPFSVIGNLPYNISSQIFFRIIENRHLVRQVVCMIQKEVAERIAASPGSKTYGILSVFLQAFYHIEYLFTVGEKVFDPPPKVKSAVIRLTRNERVELGCEEKLFFNVVKTGFNQRRKTLRNSIRGIIPPGFDSPYLNLRPEQ
;
A
#
# COMPACT_ATOMS: atom_id res chain seq x y z
N MET A 1 -24.01 -67.41 -2.41
CA MET A 1 -22.62 -67.25 -1.93
C MET A 1 -22.18 -65.83 -2.20
N TYR A 2 -22.46 -64.89 -1.28
CA TYR A 2 -21.90 -63.52 -1.27
C TYR A 2 -21.40 -63.29 0.12
N LYS A 3 -20.14 -63.59 0.35
CA LYS A 3 -19.40 -63.27 1.59
C LYS A 3 -18.10 -62.58 1.19
N ASN A 4 -17.83 -61.44 1.90
CA ASN A 4 -16.61 -60.69 1.94
C ASN A 4 -16.38 -59.63 0.84
N MET A 5 -17.16 -58.54 0.89
CA MET A 5 -16.64 -57.25 0.46
C MET A 5 -16.00 -56.58 1.68
N PRO A 6 -14.73 -56.11 1.61
CA PRO A 6 -14.16 -55.32 2.67
C PRO A 6 -14.86 -53.95 2.77
N MET A 7 -15.24 -53.54 3.98
CA MET A 7 -15.77 -52.24 4.28
C MET A 7 -14.82 -51.16 3.78
N PRO A 8 -15.29 -50.08 3.17
CA PRO A 8 -14.43 -48.98 2.79
C PRO A 8 -13.77 -48.39 4.04
N LYS A 9 -12.44 -48.21 3.96
CA LYS A 9 -11.66 -47.56 5.04
C LYS A 9 -12.30 -46.19 5.35
N PRO A 10 -12.35 -45.79 6.63
CA PRO A 10 -12.82 -44.43 6.98
C PRO A 10 -11.92 -43.41 6.27
N PHE A 11 -12.54 -42.41 5.69
CA PHE A 11 -11.85 -41.27 5.07
C PHE A 11 -10.75 -40.78 6.03
N SER A 12 -9.52 -40.68 5.51
CA SER A 12 -8.38 -40.26 6.30
C SER A 12 -8.63 -38.86 6.91
N ALA A 13 -8.12 -38.63 8.10
CA ALA A 13 -8.25 -37.35 8.82
C ALA A 13 -7.84 -36.12 7.97
N GLU A 14 -6.98 -36.32 6.96
CA GLU A 14 -6.58 -35.29 6.00
C GLU A 14 -7.75 -34.73 5.16
N ILE A 15 -8.76 -35.54 4.81
CA ILE A 15 -9.92 -35.06 4.04
C ILE A 15 -10.86 -34.23 4.92
N VAL A 16 -10.95 -34.52 6.21
CA VAL A 16 -11.75 -33.75 7.17
C VAL A 16 -11.10 -32.39 7.46
N TYR A 17 -9.77 -32.30 7.39
CA TYR A 17 -9.05 -31.04 7.54
C TYR A 17 -9.32 -30.06 6.39
N PHE A 18 -9.47 -30.54 5.14
CA PHE A 18 -9.78 -29.70 3.98
C PHE A 18 -11.21 -29.11 4.00
N CYS A 19 -12.15 -29.73 4.72
CA CYS A 19 -13.53 -29.24 4.81
C CYS A 19 -13.77 -28.13 5.84
N ASN A 20 -12.81 -27.84 6.73
CA ASN A 20 -12.96 -26.81 7.79
C ASN A 20 -12.07 -25.58 7.60
N MET A 21 -11.44 -25.41 6.44
CA MET A 21 -10.76 -24.15 6.15
C MET A 21 -11.79 -23.05 5.97
N SER A 22 -11.94 -22.19 6.95
CA SER A 22 -12.73 -20.99 6.85
C SER A 22 -12.14 -20.07 5.79
N ILE A 23 -12.75 -20.08 4.60
CA ILE A 23 -12.34 -19.18 3.52
C ILE A 23 -12.68 -17.76 3.98
N VAL A 24 -11.66 -16.92 4.19
CA VAL A 24 -11.83 -15.50 4.49
C VAL A 24 -12.64 -14.84 3.36
N ARG A 25 -13.75 -14.23 3.72
CA ARG A 25 -14.60 -13.52 2.75
C ARG A 25 -14.18 -12.06 2.63
N ALA A 26 -14.01 -11.61 1.40
CA ALA A 26 -13.68 -10.21 1.14
C ALA A 26 -14.79 -9.28 1.65
N LYS A 27 -14.43 -8.33 2.52
CA LYS A 27 -15.34 -7.35 3.12
C LYS A 27 -15.38 -6.09 2.26
N LYS A 28 -16.52 -5.80 1.67
CA LYS A 28 -16.71 -4.61 0.84
C LYS A 28 -16.46 -3.31 1.62
N SER A 29 -16.82 -3.28 2.91
CA SER A 29 -16.57 -2.14 3.80
C SER A 29 -15.08 -1.84 3.99
N LEU A 30 -14.22 -2.86 3.89
CA LEU A 30 -12.76 -2.73 3.96
C LEU A 30 -12.12 -2.53 2.57
N GLY A 31 -12.90 -2.55 1.50
CA GLY A 31 -12.40 -2.38 0.13
C GLY A 31 -11.49 -3.53 -0.35
N GLN A 32 -11.69 -4.73 0.19
CA GLN A 32 -10.86 -5.90 -0.06
C GLN A 32 -11.09 -6.51 -1.44
N HIS A 33 -9.99 -6.77 -2.14
CA HIS A 33 -9.88 -7.55 -3.37
C HIS A 33 -8.63 -8.43 -3.22
N PHE A 34 -8.81 -9.70 -2.90
CA PHE A 34 -7.68 -10.61 -2.66
C PHE A 34 -6.99 -10.96 -3.97
N LEU A 35 -5.70 -10.68 -4.06
CA LEU A 35 -4.87 -11.16 -5.16
C LEU A 35 -4.75 -12.69 -5.07
N ARG A 36 -4.95 -13.40 -6.21
CA ARG A 36 -4.83 -14.87 -6.29
C ARG A 36 -3.64 -15.33 -7.13
N ASP A 37 -3.18 -14.49 -8.03
CA ASP A 37 -2.11 -14.84 -8.95
C ASP A 37 -0.74 -14.79 -8.27
N GLN A 38 -0.14 -15.98 -8.11
CA GLN A 38 1.16 -16.16 -7.47
C GLN A 38 2.32 -15.53 -8.26
N ASN A 39 2.22 -15.45 -9.60
CA ASN A 39 3.25 -14.84 -10.42
C ASN A 39 3.25 -13.32 -10.24
N ILE A 40 2.05 -12.72 -10.16
CA ILE A 40 1.92 -11.29 -9.83
C ILE A 40 2.42 -11.03 -8.40
N ALA A 41 2.06 -11.89 -7.43
CA ALA A 41 2.54 -11.77 -6.06
C ALA A 41 4.07 -11.79 -5.98
N ARG A 42 4.69 -12.76 -6.64
CA ARG A 42 6.16 -12.86 -6.73
C ARG A 42 6.76 -11.61 -7.38
N LYS A 43 6.19 -11.17 -8.52
CA LYS A 43 6.67 -9.96 -9.20
C LYS A 43 6.60 -8.71 -8.33
N ILE A 44 5.57 -8.59 -7.46
CA ILE A 44 5.47 -7.50 -6.48
C ILE A 44 6.57 -7.61 -5.43
N THR A 45 6.76 -8.78 -4.84
CA THR A 45 7.81 -8.98 -3.81
C THR A 45 9.22 -8.81 -4.37
N ASP A 46 9.47 -9.27 -5.61
CA ASP A 46 10.75 -9.11 -6.32
C ASP A 46 11.03 -7.64 -6.71
N SER A 47 10.01 -6.78 -6.66
CA SER A 47 10.17 -5.33 -6.89
C SER A 47 10.76 -4.58 -5.70
N LEU A 48 10.91 -5.23 -4.54
CA LEU A 48 11.65 -4.66 -3.41
C LEU A 48 13.14 -4.57 -3.75
N LEU A 49 13.70 -3.37 -3.54
CA LEU A 49 15.15 -3.17 -3.60
C LEU A 49 15.77 -3.51 -2.23
N PRO A 50 17.03 -3.94 -2.17
CA PRO A 50 17.68 -4.32 -0.92
C PRO A 50 18.14 -3.08 -0.10
N VAL A 51 17.22 -2.13 0.12
CA VAL A 51 17.51 -0.87 0.84
C VAL A 51 17.31 -0.99 2.35
N THR A 52 16.51 -1.97 2.79
CA THR A 52 16.29 -2.31 4.19
C THR A 52 16.06 -3.82 4.32
N ARG A 53 16.37 -4.35 5.51
CA ARG A 53 16.04 -5.74 5.87
C ARG A 53 14.61 -5.84 6.42
N ASP A 54 14.20 -4.83 7.20
CA ASP A 54 12.90 -4.80 7.86
C ASP A 54 11.80 -4.40 6.87
N ILE A 55 10.75 -5.22 6.83
CA ILE A 55 9.62 -5.07 5.90
C ILE A 55 8.32 -5.08 6.69
N LEU A 56 7.45 -4.11 6.42
CA LEU A 56 6.07 -4.09 6.90
C LEU A 56 5.11 -4.34 5.73
N GLU A 57 4.39 -5.45 5.78
CA GLU A 57 3.27 -5.70 4.87
C GLU A 57 1.99 -5.09 5.43
N ILE A 58 1.30 -4.27 4.63
CA ILE A 58 0.00 -3.69 4.98
C ILE A 58 -1.09 -4.45 4.25
N GLY A 59 -2.05 -5.00 5.00
CA GLY A 59 -3.18 -5.74 4.45
C GLY A 59 -2.77 -7.07 3.83
N PRO A 60 -2.18 -8.01 4.60
CA PRO A 60 -1.77 -9.32 4.10
C PRO A 60 -2.94 -10.14 3.55
N GLY A 61 -4.17 -9.92 4.03
CA GLY A 61 -5.36 -10.64 3.63
C GLY A 61 -5.18 -12.16 3.76
N MET A 62 -5.26 -12.90 2.65
CA MET A 62 -5.04 -14.35 2.64
C MET A 62 -3.55 -14.75 2.48
N GLY A 63 -2.61 -13.82 2.62
CA GLY A 63 -1.18 -14.10 2.69
C GLY A 63 -0.49 -14.40 1.37
N VAL A 64 -1.01 -13.92 0.25
CA VAL A 64 -0.41 -14.20 -1.06
C VAL A 64 0.97 -13.57 -1.22
N LEU A 65 1.20 -12.36 -0.72
CA LEU A 65 2.52 -11.73 -0.65
C LEU A 65 3.28 -12.23 0.57
N THR A 66 2.61 -12.36 1.71
CA THR A 66 3.15 -12.76 3.02
C THR A 66 4.00 -14.03 2.92
N ARG A 67 3.49 -15.07 2.22
CA ARG A 67 4.21 -16.33 2.03
C ARG A 67 5.53 -16.15 1.28
N HIS A 68 5.57 -15.31 0.25
CA HIS A 68 6.80 -15.01 -0.48
C HIS A 68 7.79 -14.20 0.36
N LEU A 69 7.26 -13.26 1.16
CA LEU A 69 8.08 -12.42 2.03
C LEU A 69 8.72 -13.22 3.16
N PHE A 70 7.96 -14.06 3.87
CA PHE A 70 8.48 -14.89 4.95
C PHE A 70 9.43 -15.99 4.45
N ALA A 71 9.24 -16.49 3.22
CA ALA A 71 10.14 -17.45 2.62
C ALA A 71 11.52 -16.87 2.24
N ASN A 72 11.67 -15.55 2.22
CA ASN A 72 12.93 -14.89 1.88
C ASN A 72 13.74 -14.60 3.15
N PRO A 73 14.86 -15.31 3.40
CA PRO A 73 15.65 -15.14 4.63
C PRO A 73 16.38 -13.80 4.74
N ALA A 74 16.45 -13.02 3.64
CA ALA A 74 17.03 -11.69 3.66
C ALA A 74 16.12 -10.66 4.35
N PHE A 75 14.83 -10.98 4.53
CA PHE A 75 13.85 -10.06 5.10
C PHE A 75 13.48 -10.41 6.54
N SER A 76 13.27 -9.38 7.35
CA SER A 76 12.64 -9.42 8.66
C SER A 76 11.24 -8.82 8.50
N VAL A 77 10.22 -9.68 8.36
CA VAL A 77 8.88 -9.26 7.94
C VAL A 77 7.94 -9.19 9.13
N ARG A 78 7.13 -8.14 9.20
CA ARG A 78 5.88 -8.08 9.96
C ARG A 78 4.73 -7.76 9.01
N ALA A 79 3.55 -8.28 9.32
CA ALA A 79 2.33 -8.01 8.58
C ALA A 79 1.28 -7.43 9.53
N ILE A 80 0.51 -6.43 9.08
CA ILE A 80 -0.56 -5.80 9.87
C ILE A 80 -1.86 -5.75 9.08
N ASP A 81 -2.95 -6.22 9.67
CA ASP A 81 -4.30 -6.13 9.09
C ASP A 81 -5.32 -5.72 10.15
N ILE A 82 -6.32 -4.98 9.72
CA ILE A 82 -7.49 -4.60 10.54
C ILE A 82 -8.57 -5.70 10.53
N ASP A 83 -8.48 -6.66 9.62
CA ASP A 83 -9.41 -7.75 9.48
C ASP A 83 -9.02 -8.95 10.34
N GLN A 84 -9.73 -9.14 11.45
CA GLN A 84 -9.47 -10.24 12.39
C GLN A 84 -9.58 -11.61 11.70
N GLU A 85 -10.53 -11.81 10.77
CA GLU A 85 -10.66 -13.10 10.05
C GLU A 85 -9.40 -13.41 9.22
N SER A 86 -8.81 -12.38 8.59
CA SER A 86 -7.54 -12.53 7.86
C SER A 86 -6.40 -12.90 8.80
N ILE A 87 -6.33 -12.28 9.99
CA ILE A 87 -5.31 -12.58 11.00
C ILE A 87 -5.46 -14.01 11.53
N ASP A 88 -6.68 -14.41 11.91
CA ASP A 88 -6.95 -15.76 12.42
C ASP A 88 -6.61 -16.83 11.38
N TYR A 89 -6.96 -16.58 10.11
CA TYR A 89 -6.59 -17.44 8.99
C TYR A 89 -5.06 -17.56 8.84
N LEU A 90 -4.35 -16.43 8.86
CA LEU A 90 -2.89 -16.42 8.71
C LEU A 90 -2.18 -17.08 9.90
N HIS A 91 -2.68 -16.94 11.11
CA HIS A 91 -2.15 -17.62 12.28
C HIS A 91 -2.30 -19.14 12.18
N GLN A 92 -3.38 -19.63 11.56
CA GLN A 92 -3.55 -21.06 11.30
C GLN A 92 -2.65 -21.57 10.18
N GLU A 93 -2.48 -20.79 9.12
CA GLU A 93 -1.71 -21.18 7.94
C GLU A 93 -0.18 -21.02 8.10
N LEU A 94 0.24 -20.09 8.96
CA LEU A 94 1.64 -19.72 9.19
C LEU A 94 1.93 -19.65 10.71
N PRO A 95 1.74 -20.76 11.45
CA PRO A 95 1.84 -20.77 12.91
C PRO A 95 3.22 -20.37 13.43
N GLU A 96 4.28 -20.58 12.64
CA GLU A 96 5.65 -20.22 12.98
C GLU A 96 5.91 -18.68 12.94
N TYR A 97 4.97 -17.90 12.40
CA TYR A 97 5.11 -16.44 12.26
C TYR A 97 4.01 -15.64 13.00
N GLN A 98 3.26 -16.30 13.91
CA GLN A 98 2.13 -15.66 14.62
C GLN A 98 2.52 -14.36 15.33
N ASP A 99 3.70 -14.30 15.92
CA ASP A 99 4.25 -13.13 16.59
C ASP A 99 4.56 -11.94 15.66
N ARG A 100 4.59 -12.19 14.35
CA ARG A 100 4.88 -11.21 13.31
C ARG A 100 3.66 -10.82 12.47
N ILE A 101 2.54 -11.48 12.67
CA ILE A 101 1.27 -11.22 11.99
C ILE A 101 0.36 -10.54 13.00
N LEU A 102 0.13 -9.24 12.82
CA LEU A 102 -0.40 -8.35 13.82
C LEU A 102 -1.82 -7.88 13.46
N TYR A 103 -2.75 -7.99 14.41
CA TYR A 103 -4.03 -7.29 14.30
C TYR A 103 -3.85 -5.81 14.61
N GLY A 104 -4.27 -4.92 13.69
CA GLY A 104 -4.20 -3.47 13.93
C GLY A 104 -4.61 -2.63 12.73
N ASP A 105 -5.01 -1.40 13.03
CA ASP A 105 -5.27 -0.37 12.02
C ASP A 105 -3.98 0.40 11.73
N PHE A 106 -3.38 0.19 10.56
CA PHE A 106 -2.16 0.89 10.14
C PHE A 106 -2.28 2.43 10.24
N LEU A 107 -3.46 2.98 10.00
CA LEU A 107 -3.68 4.42 10.06
C LEU A 107 -3.60 4.98 11.49
N LYS A 108 -3.85 4.15 12.51
CA LYS A 108 -3.85 4.54 13.93
C LYS A 108 -2.65 4.01 14.70
N THR A 109 -2.02 2.95 14.21
CA THR A 109 -0.89 2.31 14.87
C THR A 109 0.32 3.23 14.92
N ASP A 110 0.95 3.36 16.08
CA ASP A 110 2.27 3.99 16.18
C ASP A 110 3.34 3.00 15.69
N ILE A 111 3.81 3.23 14.46
CA ILE A 111 4.77 2.35 13.79
C ILE A 111 6.11 2.26 14.57
N ARG A 112 6.44 3.28 15.36
CA ARG A 112 7.67 3.32 16.18
C ARG A 112 7.69 2.25 17.27
N GLN A 113 6.55 1.65 17.60
CA GLN A 113 6.49 0.49 18.49
C GLN A 113 7.12 -0.77 17.87
N TYR A 114 7.14 -0.85 16.55
CA TYR A 114 7.63 -2.01 15.80
C TYR A 114 8.98 -1.77 15.12
N TYR A 115 9.26 -0.52 14.77
CA TYR A 115 10.47 -0.16 14.01
C TYR A 115 11.14 1.07 14.61
N GLN A 116 12.37 0.89 15.08
CA GLN A 116 13.28 1.98 15.53
C GLN A 116 14.24 2.37 14.40
N GLU A 117 14.49 1.45 13.47
CA GLU A 117 15.37 1.61 12.32
C GLU A 117 14.57 1.71 11.02
N PRO A 118 15.19 2.21 9.95
CA PRO A 118 14.53 2.33 8.66
C PRO A 118 14.01 1.00 8.11
N PHE A 119 12.80 1.01 7.57
CA PHE A 119 12.11 -0.16 7.01
C PHE A 119 11.45 0.13 5.66
N SER A 120 11.06 -0.91 4.95
CA SER A 120 10.27 -0.85 3.71
C SER A 120 8.83 -1.27 3.95
N VAL A 121 7.92 -0.67 3.20
CA VAL A 121 6.49 -1.01 3.20
C VAL A 121 6.15 -1.76 1.92
N ILE A 122 5.32 -2.80 2.04
CA ILE A 122 4.77 -3.51 0.89
C ILE A 122 3.28 -3.82 1.12
N GLY A 123 2.49 -3.96 0.06
CA GLY A 123 1.12 -4.43 0.20
C GLY A 123 0.25 -4.28 -1.06
N ASN A 124 -0.84 -5.05 -1.07
CA ASN A 124 -1.99 -4.82 -1.94
C ASN A 124 -2.95 -3.90 -1.18
N LEU A 125 -2.78 -2.59 -1.34
CA LEU A 125 -3.47 -1.62 -0.49
C LEU A 125 -4.96 -1.52 -0.81
N PRO A 126 -5.83 -1.44 0.24
CA PRO A 126 -7.26 -1.22 0.04
C PRO A 126 -7.53 0.10 -0.70
N TYR A 127 -8.37 0.05 -1.73
CA TYR A 127 -8.57 1.20 -2.63
C TYR A 127 -9.18 2.42 -1.94
N ASN A 128 -10.08 2.19 -0.99
CA ASN A 128 -10.83 3.24 -0.29
C ASN A 128 -9.97 4.08 0.67
N ILE A 129 -8.82 3.55 1.13
CA ILE A 129 -7.94 4.21 2.09
C ILE A 129 -6.51 4.42 1.58
N SER A 130 -6.20 4.08 0.33
CA SER A 130 -4.84 4.16 -0.22
C SER A 130 -4.23 5.57 -0.07
N SER A 131 -5.01 6.63 -0.29
CA SER A 131 -4.54 8.00 -0.08
C SER A 131 -4.18 8.29 1.38
N GLN A 132 -4.94 7.78 2.34
CA GLN A 132 -4.67 7.96 3.77
C GLN A 132 -3.38 7.22 4.17
N ILE A 133 -3.17 6.02 3.61
CA ILE A 133 -1.93 5.25 3.80
C ILE A 133 -0.73 6.06 3.31
N PHE A 134 -0.80 6.69 2.14
CA PHE A 134 0.29 7.54 1.64
C PHE A 134 0.56 8.77 2.52
N PHE A 135 -0.47 9.41 3.07
CA PHE A 135 -0.25 10.48 4.05
C PHE A 135 0.47 9.95 5.30
N ARG A 136 0.08 8.77 5.79
CA ARG A 136 0.73 8.14 6.93
C ARG A 136 2.20 7.78 6.65
N ILE A 137 2.49 7.33 5.41
CA ILE A 137 3.86 7.10 4.93
C ILE A 137 4.68 8.40 4.95
N ILE A 138 4.12 9.52 4.46
CA ILE A 138 4.79 10.83 4.46
C ILE A 138 5.10 11.29 5.90
N GLU A 139 4.17 11.12 6.83
CA GLU A 139 4.37 11.44 8.25
C GLU A 139 5.53 10.64 8.87
N ASN A 140 5.72 9.39 8.43
CA ASN A 140 6.78 8.50 8.90
C ASN A 140 7.95 8.35 7.92
N ARG A 141 8.14 9.28 6.97
CA ARG A 141 9.14 9.20 5.90
C ARG A 141 10.58 9.10 6.38
N HIS A 142 10.86 9.50 7.63
CA HIS A 142 12.17 9.35 8.25
C HIS A 142 12.55 7.88 8.51
N LEU A 143 11.55 7.00 8.71
CA LEU A 143 11.70 5.55 8.86
C LEU A 143 11.39 4.80 7.56
N VAL A 144 10.41 5.25 6.77
CA VAL A 144 10.00 4.53 5.55
C VAL A 144 10.95 4.87 4.40
N ARG A 145 11.83 3.93 4.04
CA ARG A 145 12.82 4.09 2.96
C ARG A 145 12.29 3.72 1.59
N GLN A 146 11.37 2.77 1.56
CA GLN A 146 10.80 2.27 0.32
C GLN A 146 9.34 1.87 0.53
N VAL A 147 8.55 2.02 -0.51
CA VAL A 147 7.19 1.48 -0.58
C VAL A 147 7.02 0.76 -1.92
N VAL A 148 6.61 -0.50 -1.90
CA VAL A 148 6.17 -1.23 -3.09
C VAL A 148 4.70 -1.57 -2.88
N CYS A 149 3.81 -1.01 -3.66
CA CYS A 149 2.40 -1.25 -3.43
C CYS A 149 1.60 -1.38 -4.72
N MET A 150 0.54 -2.17 -4.63
CA MET A 150 -0.48 -2.28 -5.65
C MET A 150 -1.70 -1.46 -5.23
N ILE A 151 -2.17 -0.58 -6.12
CA ILE A 151 -3.27 0.34 -5.94
C ILE A 151 -4.09 0.45 -7.22
N GLN A 152 -5.21 1.19 -7.20
CA GLN A 152 -5.94 1.51 -8.43
C GLN A 152 -5.03 2.19 -9.45
N LYS A 153 -5.13 1.76 -10.72
CA LYS A 153 -4.30 2.28 -11.82
C LYS A 153 -4.35 3.81 -11.93
N GLU A 154 -5.54 4.40 -11.84
CA GLU A 154 -5.69 5.86 -11.89
C GLU A 154 -4.95 6.59 -10.76
N VAL A 155 -4.96 6.02 -9.54
CA VAL A 155 -4.22 6.58 -8.40
C VAL A 155 -2.72 6.47 -8.62
N ALA A 156 -2.25 5.33 -9.13
CA ALA A 156 -0.84 5.11 -9.48
C ALA A 156 -0.36 6.10 -10.55
N GLU A 157 -1.13 6.27 -11.62
CA GLU A 157 -0.85 7.24 -12.69
C GLU A 157 -0.81 8.67 -12.16
N ARG A 158 -1.71 9.02 -11.24
CA ARG A 158 -1.74 10.33 -10.58
C ARG A 158 -0.48 10.55 -9.75
N ILE A 159 -0.08 9.56 -8.93
CA ILE A 159 1.10 9.67 -8.07
C ILE A 159 2.39 9.81 -8.92
N ALA A 160 2.48 9.08 -10.03
CA ALA A 160 3.62 9.10 -10.93
C ALA A 160 3.60 10.23 -11.97
N ALA A 161 2.51 11.02 -12.05
CA ALA A 161 2.35 12.07 -13.03
C ALA A 161 3.40 13.18 -12.87
N SER A 162 3.86 13.72 -13.99
CA SER A 162 4.74 14.89 -14.02
C SER A 162 3.94 16.20 -13.95
N PRO A 163 4.56 17.30 -13.48
CA PRO A 163 3.98 18.65 -13.58
C PRO A 163 3.52 18.94 -15.01
N GLY A 164 2.47 19.74 -15.15
CA GLY A 164 1.86 20.08 -16.44
C GLY A 164 0.80 19.10 -16.94
N SER A 165 0.67 17.93 -16.33
CA SER A 165 -0.34 16.94 -16.72
C SER A 165 -1.68 17.16 -16.00
N LYS A 166 -2.78 16.73 -16.64
CA LYS A 166 -4.12 16.79 -16.02
C LYS A 166 -4.26 15.88 -14.80
N THR A 167 -3.45 14.85 -14.70
CA THR A 167 -3.47 13.86 -13.61
C THR A 167 -2.62 14.29 -12.41
N TYR A 168 -1.65 15.21 -12.60
CA TYR A 168 -0.83 15.74 -11.52
C TYR A 168 -1.68 16.38 -10.43
N GLY A 169 -1.45 16.05 -9.18
CA GLY A 169 -2.30 16.45 -8.06
C GLY A 169 -1.58 16.48 -6.72
N ILE A 170 -2.34 16.68 -5.65
CA ILE A 170 -1.82 16.80 -4.28
C ILE A 170 -0.89 15.63 -3.91
N LEU A 171 -1.31 14.39 -4.17
CA LEU A 171 -0.49 13.21 -3.87
C LEU A 171 0.79 13.16 -4.71
N SER A 172 0.74 13.62 -5.98
CA SER A 172 1.95 13.72 -6.81
C SER A 172 2.97 14.65 -6.15
N VAL A 173 2.54 15.88 -5.79
CA VAL A 173 3.42 16.88 -5.16
C VAL A 173 3.99 16.37 -3.84
N PHE A 174 3.13 15.84 -2.96
CA PHE A 174 3.55 15.43 -1.62
C PHE A 174 4.50 14.24 -1.64
N LEU A 175 4.21 13.23 -2.45
CA LEU A 175 5.06 12.05 -2.53
C LEU A 175 6.37 12.34 -3.26
N GLN A 176 6.31 13.05 -4.40
CA GLN A 176 7.51 13.40 -5.16
C GLN A 176 8.42 14.40 -4.45
N ALA A 177 7.90 15.16 -3.48
CA ALA A 177 8.73 15.98 -2.62
C ALA A 177 9.76 15.15 -1.82
N PHE A 178 9.41 13.90 -1.47
CA PHE A 178 10.20 13.06 -0.57
C PHE A 178 10.64 11.72 -1.16
N TYR A 179 10.05 11.29 -2.28
CA TYR A 179 10.30 9.99 -2.91
C TYR A 179 10.50 10.12 -4.42
N HIS A 180 11.35 9.27 -4.98
CA HIS A 180 11.34 8.93 -6.39
C HIS A 180 10.23 7.94 -6.64
N ILE A 181 9.42 8.16 -7.68
CA ILE A 181 8.25 7.36 -7.99
C ILE A 181 8.48 6.60 -9.30
N GLU A 182 8.28 5.29 -9.28
CA GLU A 182 8.36 4.44 -10.45
C GLU A 182 7.03 3.70 -10.65
N TYR A 183 6.44 3.85 -11.81
CA TYR A 183 5.31 3.03 -12.24
C TYR A 183 5.85 1.73 -12.81
N LEU A 184 5.68 0.61 -12.12
CA LEU A 184 6.33 -0.64 -12.48
C LEU A 184 5.54 -1.43 -13.53
N PHE A 185 4.27 -1.73 -13.25
CA PHE A 185 3.41 -2.46 -14.19
C PHE A 185 1.93 -2.37 -13.83
N THR A 186 1.09 -2.61 -14.84
CA THR A 186 -0.37 -2.69 -14.70
C THR A 186 -0.79 -4.14 -14.40
N VAL A 187 -1.84 -4.30 -13.59
CA VAL A 187 -2.44 -5.57 -13.19
C VAL A 187 -3.92 -5.57 -13.58
N GLY A 188 -4.36 -6.61 -14.28
CA GLY A 188 -5.75 -6.77 -14.71
C GLY A 188 -6.65 -7.23 -13.57
N GLU A 189 -7.97 -7.04 -13.74
CA GLU A 189 -8.99 -7.29 -12.72
C GLU A 189 -9.19 -8.79 -12.41
N LYS A 190 -8.93 -9.66 -13.40
CA LYS A 190 -9.22 -11.11 -13.33
C LYS A 190 -8.36 -11.89 -12.34
N VAL A 191 -7.28 -11.30 -11.85
CA VAL A 191 -6.35 -11.94 -10.89
C VAL A 191 -6.78 -11.77 -9.43
N PHE A 192 -7.91 -11.09 -9.21
CA PHE A 192 -8.46 -10.82 -7.88
C PHE A 192 -9.76 -11.58 -7.60
N ASP A 193 -10.04 -11.77 -6.32
CA ASP A 193 -11.31 -12.28 -5.84
C ASP A 193 -11.81 -11.46 -4.62
N PRO A 194 -12.98 -10.81 -4.72
CA PRO A 194 -13.72 -10.57 -5.96
C PRO A 194 -12.96 -9.64 -6.90
N PRO A 195 -13.20 -9.71 -8.24
CA PRO A 195 -12.55 -8.83 -9.18
C PRO A 195 -13.00 -7.38 -8.97
N PRO A 196 -12.07 -6.40 -8.95
CA PRO A 196 -12.42 -4.98 -8.91
C PRO A 196 -13.01 -4.52 -10.26
N LYS A 197 -13.68 -3.36 -10.24
CA LYS A 197 -14.24 -2.76 -11.46
C LYS A 197 -13.19 -2.03 -12.32
N VAL A 198 -11.98 -1.84 -11.80
CA VAL A 198 -10.90 -1.06 -12.42
C VAL A 198 -9.60 -1.83 -12.34
N LYS A 199 -8.69 -1.57 -13.28
CA LYS A 199 -7.33 -2.11 -13.24
C LYS A 199 -6.56 -1.59 -12.04
N SER A 200 -5.60 -2.38 -11.60
CA SER A 200 -4.61 -2.01 -10.61
C SER A 200 -3.28 -1.67 -11.28
N ALA A 201 -2.39 -1.07 -10.53
CA ALA A 201 -0.99 -0.91 -10.92
C ALA A 201 -0.10 -1.03 -9.70
N VAL A 202 1.12 -1.49 -9.94
CA VAL A 202 2.18 -1.55 -8.94
C VAL A 202 3.11 -0.37 -9.15
N ILE A 203 3.36 0.35 -8.07
CA ILE A 203 4.33 1.45 -8.03
C ILE A 203 5.38 1.17 -6.97
N ARG A 204 6.56 1.75 -7.17
CA ARG A 204 7.62 1.81 -6.17
C ARG A 204 7.94 3.25 -5.84
N LEU A 205 8.03 3.54 -4.56
CA LEU A 205 8.51 4.80 -4.01
C LEU A 205 9.84 4.52 -3.31
N THR A 206 10.87 5.26 -3.65
CA THR A 206 12.17 5.17 -2.96
C THR A 206 12.50 6.53 -2.36
N ARG A 207 12.80 6.56 -1.06
CA ARG A 207 13.11 7.80 -0.35
C ARG A 207 14.27 8.53 -1.05
N ASN A 208 14.03 9.78 -1.42
CA ASN A 208 15.06 10.63 -2.00
C ASN A 208 15.94 11.25 -0.89
N GLU A 209 16.99 11.96 -1.29
CA GLU A 209 17.96 12.56 -0.36
C GLU A 209 17.48 13.86 0.29
N ARG A 210 16.30 14.35 -0.06
CA ARG A 210 15.79 15.61 0.49
C ARG A 210 15.43 15.45 1.95
N VAL A 211 16.21 16.07 2.81
CA VAL A 211 15.98 16.12 4.27
C VAL A 211 14.96 17.20 4.61
N GLU A 212 15.10 18.39 4.00
CA GLU A 212 14.30 19.58 4.28
C GLU A 212 13.67 20.15 3.00
N LEU A 213 12.55 20.82 3.15
CA LEU A 213 11.81 21.44 2.03
C LEU A 213 12.31 22.84 1.67
N GLY A 214 13.18 23.44 2.48
CA GLY A 214 13.58 24.85 2.36
C GLY A 214 12.49 25.84 2.81
N CYS A 215 11.42 25.35 3.42
CA CYS A 215 10.33 26.14 4.02
C CYS A 215 9.68 25.34 5.15
N GLU A 216 8.86 26.00 5.96
CA GLU A 216 8.07 25.32 6.99
C GLU A 216 7.15 24.26 6.37
N GLU A 217 7.19 23.04 6.88
CA GLU A 217 6.43 21.90 6.33
C GLU A 217 4.92 22.13 6.36
N LYS A 218 4.39 22.73 7.44
CA LYS A 218 2.97 23.08 7.52
C LYS A 218 2.56 24.07 6.42
N LEU A 219 3.42 25.04 6.14
CA LEU A 219 3.19 26.01 5.07
C LEU A 219 3.18 25.32 3.72
N PHE A 220 4.15 24.43 3.44
CA PHE A 220 4.18 23.62 2.20
C PHE A 220 2.88 22.86 1.98
N PHE A 221 2.46 22.06 2.98
CA PHE A 221 1.22 21.29 2.87
C PHE A 221 -0.02 22.18 2.68
N ASN A 222 -0.07 23.31 3.38
CA ASN A 222 -1.19 24.25 3.27
C ASN A 222 -1.26 24.90 1.87
N VAL A 223 -0.15 25.39 1.36
CA VAL A 223 -0.06 26.02 0.03
C VAL A 223 -0.48 25.03 -1.05
N VAL A 224 0.06 23.80 -1.03
CA VAL A 224 -0.28 22.78 -2.02
C VAL A 224 -1.77 22.40 -1.95
N LYS A 225 -2.31 22.12 -0.76
CA LYS A 225 -3.74 21.79 -0.59
C LYS A 225 -4.63 22.93 -1.08
N THR A 226 -4.33 24.16 -0.68
CA THR A 226 -5.13 25.35 -1.04
C THR A 226 -5.08 25.60 -2.54
N GLY A 227 -3.91 25.50 -3.15
CA GLY A 227 -3.74 25.62 -4.60
C GLY A 227 -4.59 24.61 -5.36
N PHE A 228 -4.42 23.34 -5.07
CA PHE A 228 -5.13 22.26 -5.77
C PHE A 228 -6.64 22.21 -5.48
N ASN A 229 -7.11 22.69 -4.34
CA ASN A 229 -8.55 22.82 -4.08
C ASN A 229 -9.23 23.84 -5.04
N GLN A 230 -8.45 24.74 -5.61
CA GLN A 230 -8.90 25.71 -6.60
C GLN A 230 -8.15 25.53 -7.94
N ARG A 231 -7.93 24.31 -8.35
CA ARG A 231 -7.06 23.89 -9.46
C ARG A 231 -7.24 24.69 -10.76
N ARG A 232 -8.44 25.16 -11.06
CA ARG A 232 -8.72 25.94 -12.27
C ARG A 232 -8.27 27.41 -12.21
N LYS A 233 -7.90 27.91 -11.01
CA LYS A 233 -7.40 29.27 -10.82
C LYS A 233 -5.87 29.29 -10.84
N THR A 234 -5.31 30.45 -11.14
CA THR A 234 -3.86 30.69 -10.96
C THR A 234 -3.49 30.64 -9.48
N LEU A 235 -2.23 30.38 -9.18
CA LEU A 235 -1.73 30.38 -7.79
C LEU A 235 -2.00 31.72 -7.10
N ARG A 236 -1.81 32.87 -7.79
CA ARG A 236 -2.14 34.20 -7.27
C ARG A 236 -3.56 34.26 -6.67
N ASN A 237 -4.51 33.65 -7.34
CA ASN A 237 -5.92 33.68 -6.91
C ASN A 237 -6.25 32.56 -5.91
N SER A 238 -5.65 31.36 -6.08
CA SER A 238 -6.00 30.20 -5.25
C SER A 238 -5.39 30.27 -3.84
N ILE A 239 -4.18 30.84 -3.70
CA ILE A 239 -3.48 30.97 -2.42
C ILE A 239 -3.40 32.39 -1.89
N ARG A 240 -4.26 33.31 -2.41
CA ARG A 240 -4.25 34.72 -2.04
C ARG A 240 -4.28 34.97 -0.52
N GLY A 241 -5.03 34.14 0.22
CA GLY A 241 -5.12 34.26 1.68
C GLY A 241 -3.89 33.79 2.46
N ILE A 242 -2.91 33.20 1.76
CA ILE A 242 -1.66 32.69 2.36
C ILE A 242 -0.48 33.61 2.00
N ILE A 243 -0.56 34.28 0.86
CA ILE A 243 0.53 35.14 0.35
C ILE A 243 0.61 36.42 1.19
N PRO A 244 1.82 36.80 1.70
CA PRO A 244 2.00 38.09 2.37
C PRO A 244 1.70 39.26 1.44
N PRO A 245 1.24 40.40 1.97
CA PRO A 245 1.08 41.62 1.19
C PRO A 245 2.38 42.04 0.50
N GLY A 246 2.32 42.38 -0.80
CA GLY A 246 3.48 42.79 -1.58
C GLY A 246 4.35 41.66 -2.11
N PHE A 247 4.08 40.37 -1.77
CA PHE A 247 4.81 39.25 -2.34
C PHE A 247 4.48 39.07 -3.82
N ASP A 248 5.48 39.01 -4.67
CA ASP A 248 5.33 38.70 -6.09
C ASP A 248 6.32 37.62 -6.54
N SER A 249 5.86 36.80 -7.49
CA SER A 249 6.67 35.71 -8.08
C SER A 249 6.09 35.35 -9.44
N PRO A 250 6.92 35.02 -10.45
CA PRO A 250 6.44 34.59 -11.75
C PRO A 250 5.57 33.32 -11.68
N TYR A 251 5.80 32.47 -10.68
CA TYR A 251 5.01 31.24 -10.46
C TYR A 251 3.56 31.53 -10.07
N LEU A 252 3.23 32.72 -9.54
CA LEU A 252 1.87 33.07 -9.15
C LEU A 252 0.88 33.12 -10.32
N ASN A 253 1.38 33.25 -11.54
CA ASN A 253 0.55 33.25 -12.75
C ASN A 253 0.27 31.85 -13.30
N LEU A 254 0.96 30.83 -12.79
CA LEU A 254 0.75 29.44 -13.14
C LEU A 254 -0.47 28.86 -12.40
N ARG A 255 -1.02 27.76 -12.92
CA ARG A 255 -1.97 26.92 -12.20
C ARG A 255 -1.25 25.90 -11.31
N PRO A 256 -1.93 25.34 -10.29
CA PRO A 256 -1.28 24.39 -9.35
C PRO A 256 -0.65 23.16 -10.01
N GLU A 257 -1.15 22.74 -11.16
CA GLU A 257 -0.61 21.57 -11.89
C GLU A 257 0.59 21.90 -12.78
N GLN A 258 0.89 23.16 -13.02
CA GLN A 258 2.00 23.65 -13.86
C GLN A 258 3.25 23.90 -13.02
#